data_c9a08b416f4e745719685cccf107ce83
#
_entry.id   c9a08b416f4e745719685cccf107ce83
#
_cell.length_a   1.000
_cell.length_b   1.000
_cell.length_c   1.000
_cell.angle_alpha   90.00
_cell.angle_beta   90.00
_cell.angle_gamma   90.00
#
_symmetry.space_group_name_H-M   'P 1'
#
loop_
_entity.id
_entity.type
_entity.pdbx_description
1 polymer ?
#
loop_
_entity_poly.entity_id
_entity_poly.type
_entity_poly.pdbx_seq_one_letter_code
_entity_poly.pdbx_strand_id
1 'polypeptide(L)'
;MAASPELPSNFQIKSFDASTTTMKKNELKISNLYLHHAYREPSPTHLTILSPKGRSAFGATVANNWTIHDGPDPSKDAIVARAQGLHMQSGDWHNSFTIAFEIDGLKDSTLQVMGLGVDKGTNQWSIVGGTGQLTFAQGFINKKLHKVINTGNVIELDIYAIFQTKYTFTRDGPKGGNAGQAREPKYEPHRLESIKISHGDLIYSIEYSHIDQYGTKHTEGRWGGTEGSDTSVVSKS
;
A
#
# COMPACT_ATOMS: atom_id res chain seq x y z
N MET A 1 -28.52 33.29 4.50
CA MET A 1 -27.60 32.15 4.33
C MET A 1 -27.21 31.68 5.71
N ALA A 2 -27.56 30.47 6.09
CA ALA A 2 -27.12 29.90 7.36
C ALA A 2 -25.59 29.68 7.30
N ALA A 3 -24.85 30.15 8.29
CA ALA A 3 -23.42 29.89 8.42
C ALA A 3 -23.21 28.37 8.50
N SER A 4 -22.23 27.84 7.75
CA SER A 4 -21.81 26.46 7.91
C SER A 4 -21.35 26.26 9.36
N PRO A 5 -21.72 25.17 10.02
CA PRO A 5 -21.30 24.93 11.38
C PRO A 5 -19.75 24.87 11.44
N GLU A 6 -19.16 25.68 12.31
CA GLU A 6 -17.72 25.65 12.52
C GLU A 6 -17.32 24.31 13.15
N LEU A 7 -16.26 23.70 12.62
CA LEU A 7 -15.69 22.48 13.20
C LEU A 7 -15.05 22.78 14.56
N PRO A 8 -15.11 21.83 15.51
CA PRO A 8 -14.37 21.94 16.77
C PRO A 8 -12.88 22.23 16.52
N SER A 9 -12.23 22.96 17.45
CA SER A 9 -10.86 23.45 17.29
C SER A 9 -9.78 22.38 17.06
N ASN A 10 -10.07 21.13 17.45
CA ASN A 10 -9.21 19.97 17.21
C ASN A 10 -9.46 19.27 15.86
N PHE A 11 -10.41 19.78 15.05
CA PHE A 11 -10.68 19.26 13.71
C PHE A 11 -10.10 20.20 12.66
N GLN A 12 -9.36 19.66 11.71
CA GLN A 12 -8.81 20.42 10.60
C GLN A 12 -9.07 19.68 9.28
N ILE A 13 -9.73 20.37 8.35
CA ILE A 13 -9.82 19.94 6.97
C ILE A 13 -8.89 20.83 6.16
N LYS A 14 -7.86 20.24 5.58
CA LYS A 14 -6.94 20.93 4.66
C LYS A 14 -7.04 20.31 3.28
N SER A 15 -7.26 21.15 2.27
CA SER A 15 -7.04 20.74 0.89
C SER A 15 -5.54 20.57 0.65
N PHE A 16 -5.17 19.58 -0.14
CA PHE A 16 -3.79 19.44 -0.58
C PHE A 16 -3.53 20.38 -1.75
N ASP A 17 -2.43 21.11 -1.68
CA ASP A 17 -1.93 21.80 -2.85
C ASP A 17 -1.28 20.76 -3.78
N ALA A 18 -1.88 20.55 -4.94
CA ALA A 18 -1.39 19.61 -5.93
C ALA A 18 0.00 19.99 -6.49
N SER A 19 0.42 21.24 -6.31
CA SER A 19 1.75 21.71 -6.75
C SER A 19 2.88 21.26 -5.81
N THR A 20 2.57 20.88 -4.55
CA THR A 20 3.58 20.54 -3.54
C THR A 20 3.42 19.14 -2.96
N THR A 21 2.36 18.45 -3.30
CA THR A 21 2.06 17.11 -2.75
C THR A 21 1.57 16.18 -3.83
N THR A 22 2.31 15.10 -4.06
CA THR A 22 1.93 14.05 -5.00
C THR A 22 1.64 12.76 -4.27
N MET A 23 0.58 12.06 -4.70
CA MET A 23 0.24 10.73 -4.23
C MET A 23 0.76 9.71 -5.24
N LYS A 24 1.77 8.94 -4.86
CA LYS A 24 2.27 7.82 -5.67
C LYS A 24 1.41 6.60 -5.45
N LYS A 25 0.92 6.01 -6.54
CA LYS A 25 0.30 4.69 -6.53
C LYS A 25 1.39 3.61 -6.54
N ASN A 26 1.25 2.65 -5.66
CA ASN A 26 2.13 1.51 -5.53
C ASN A 26 1.30 0.23 -5.62
N GLU A 27 1.94 -0.87 -5.98
CA GLU A 27 1.34 -2.18 -6.10
C GLU A 27 1.99 -3.13 -5.10
N LEU A 28 1.17 -3.89 -4.38
CA LEU A 28 1.59 -5.00 -3.54
C LEU A 28 1.12 -6.29 -4.18
N LYS A 29 2.04 -7.20 -4.43
CA LYS A 29 1.76 -8.58 -4.84
C LYS A 29 2.47 -9.53 -3.91
N ILE A 30 1.72 -10.40 -3.25
CA ILE A 30 2.26 -11.47 -2.43
C ILE A 30 1.54 -12.75 -2.83
N SER A 31 2.29 -13.81 -3.10
CA SER A 31 1.74 -15.10 -3.49
C SER A 31 2.21 -16.20 -2.55
N ASN A 32 1.46 -17.31 -2.52
CA ASN A 32 1.81 -18.50 -1.76
C ASN A 32 1.95 -18.26 -0.24
N LEU A 33 1.07 -17.45 0.34
CA LEU A 33 0.90 -17.38 1.78
C LEU A 33 -0.11 -18.44 2.24
N TYR A 34 0.02 -18.90 3.48
CA TYR A 34 -0.83 -19.96 4.02
C TYR A 34 -1.41 -19.55 5.35
N LEU A 35 -2.73 -19.36 5.38
CA LEU A 35 -3.49 -19.05 6.57
C LEU A 35 -3.90 -20.35 7.26
N HIS A 36 -3.54 -20.48 8.54
CA HIS A 36 -3.89 -21.61 9.39
C HIS A 36 -5.11 -21.27 10.25
N HIS A 37 -6.26 -21.83 9.87
CA HIS A 37 -7.51 -21.73 10.61
C HIS A 37 -7.67 -22.99 11.47
N ALA A 38 -7.11 -22.95 12.68
CA ALA A 38 -7.27 -24.02 13.66
C ALA A 38 -8.52 -23.78 14.51
N TYR A 39 -9.49 -24.68 14.44
CA TYR A 39 -10.74 -24.63 15.20
C TYR A 39 -10.93 -25.82 16.14
N ARG A 40 -9.90 -26.65 16.30
CA ARG A 40 -9.85 -27.78 17.24
C ARG A 40 -8.59 -27.73 18.08
N GLU A 41 -8.68 -28.39 19.26
CA GLU A 41 -7.51 -28.58 20.13
C GLU A 41 -6.31 -29.22 19.40
N PRO A 42 -5.05 -29.00 19.88
CA PRO A 42 -4.71 -28.41 21.17
C PRO A 42 -4.59 -26.87 21.18
N SER A 43 -4.59 -26.20 20.05
CA SER A 43 -4.32 -24.74 19.98
C SER A 43 -5.24 -24.06 18.96
N PRO A 44 -6.52 -23.90 19.29
CA PRO A 44 -7.44 -23.21 18.39
C PRO A 44 -7.04 -21.74 18.21
N THR A 45 -7.14 -21.27 16.96
CA THR A 45 -6.89 -19.86 16.59
C THR A 45 -8.20 -19.07 16.45
N HIS A 46 -9.29 -19.63 16.97
CA HIS A 46 -10.56 -18.95 17.07
C HIS A 46 -11.31 -19.30 18.37
N LEU A 47 -12.24 -18.43 18.76
CA LEU A 47 -13.11 -18.62 19.90
C LEU A 47 -14.54 -18.21 19.54
N THR A 48 -15.53 -19.07 19.77
CA THR A 48 -16.94 -18.72 19.64
C THR A 48 -17.35 -17.75 20.74
N ILE A 49 -17.74 -16.54 20.36
CA ILE A 49 -18.19 -15.49 21.27
C ILE A 49 -19.71 -15.61 21.50
N LEU A 50 -20.45 -15.85 20.43
CA LEU A 50 -21.90 -15.99 20.46
C LEU A 50 -22.31 -17.28 19.75
N SER A 51 -23.07 -18.11 20.47
CA SER A 51 -23.69 -19.30 19.91
C SER A 51 -25.20 -19.17 20.08
N PRO A 52 -25.95 -18.92 18.98
CA PRO A 52 -27.42 -18.82 19.07
C PRO A 52 -28.06 -20.10 19.56
N LYS A 53 -29.12 -19.96 20.40
CA LYS A 53 -29.94 -21.09 20.82
C LYS A 53 -30.89 -21.47 19.70
N GLY A 54 -30.99 -22.78 19.40
CA GLY A 54 -31.95 -23.30 18.41
C GLY A 54 -31.29 -24.08 17.26
N ARG A 55 -32.05 -24.33 16.20
CA ARG A 55 -31.58 -25.12 15.05
C ARG A 55 -30.80 -24.31 14.01
N SER A 56 -30.85 -22.97 14.09
CA SER A 56 -30.16 -22.09 13.15
C SER A 56 -28.82 -21.62 13.74
N ALA A 57 -27.79 -21.68 12.95
CA ALA A 57 -26.48 -21.07 13.28
C ALA A 57 -26.45 -19.57 12.99
N PHE A 58 -27.51 -18.97 12.47
CA PHE A 58 -27.59 -17.57 12.12
C PHE A 58 -27.29 -16.68 13.34
N GLY A 59 -26.33 -15.76 13.18
CA GLY A 59 -25.82 -14.90 14.24
C GLY A 59 -24.68 -15.48 15.07
N ALA A 60 -24.28 -16.77 14.84
CA ALA A 60 -23.08 -17.30 15.47
C ALA A 60 -21.88 -16.41 15.14
N THR A 61 -21.14 -15.99 16.17
CA THR A 61 -20.02 -15.06 16.02
C THR A 61 -18.77 -15.65 16.66
N VAL A 62 -17.67 -15.54 15.96
CA VAL A 62 -16.38 -16.12 16.34
C VAL A 62 -15.29 -15.06 16.23
N ALA A 63 -14.49 -14.90 17.27
CA ALA A 63 -13.24 -14.15 17.20
C ALA A 63 -12.14 -15.04 16.63
N ASN A 64 -11.30 -14.49 15.80
CA ASN A 64 -10.17 -15.21 15.20
C ASN A 64 -8.83 -14.46 15.37
N ASN A 65 -7.77 -15.25 15.50
CA ASN A 65 -6.39 -14.82 15.44
C ASN A 65 -5.60 -15.87 14.65
N TRP A 66 -5.91 -15.95 13.36
CA TRP A 66 -5.30 -16.92 12.47
C TRP A 66 -3.86 -16.53 12.14
N THR A 67 -2.96 -17.51 12.16
CA THR A 67 -1.58 -17.30 11.71
C THR A 67 -1.48 -17.41 10.20
N ILE A 68 -0.66 -16.56 9.59
CA ILE A 68 -0.33 -16.59 8.17
C ILE A 68 1.17 -16.86 8.06
N HIS A 69 1.52 -17.89 7.30
CA HIS A 69 2.87 -18.39 7.13
C HIS A 69 3.35 -18.22 5.68
N ASP A 70 4.67 -18.20 5.49
CA ASP A 70 5.33 -18.19 4.18
C ASP A 70 5.39 -19.57 3.49
N GLY A 71 4.85 -20.59 4.12
CA GLY A 71 4.72 -21.94 3.59
C GLY A 71 3.60 -22.73 4.25
N PRO A 72 3.25 -23.92 3.73
CA PRO A 72 2.08 -24.70 4.16
C PRO A 72 2.26 -25.50 5.44
N ASP A 73 3.47 -25.62 5.97
CA ASP A 73 3.79 -26.40 7.17
C ASP A 73 4.06 -25.50 8.38
N PRO A 74 3.08 -25.29 9.28
CA PRO A 74 3.22 -24.38 10.41
C PRO A 74 4.30 -24.79 11.43
N SER A 75 4.82 -26.01 11.32
CA SER A 75 5.91 -26.47 12.19
C SER A 75 7.30 -26.06 11.69
N LYS A 76 7.41 -25.62 10.43
CA LYS A 76 8.67 -25.29 9.76
C LYS A 76 8.69 -23.86 9.21
N ASP A 77 7.53 -23.39 8.76
CA ASP A 77 7.41 -22.15 8.01
C ASP A 77 7.17 -20.98 8.96
N ALA A 78 7.75 -19.82 8.64
CA ALA A 78 7.71 -18.66 9.51
C ALA A 78 6.32 -18.00 9.50
N ILE A 79 5.89 -17.47 10.65
CA ILE A 79 4.73 -16.58 10.71
C ILE A 79 5.14 -15.23 10.11
N VAL A 80 4.43 -14.80 9.09
CA VAL A 80 4.66 -13.51 8.41
C VAL A 80 3.59 -12.47 8.70
N ALA A 81 2.40 -12.93 9.14
CA ALA A 81 1.30 -12.07 9.51
C ALA A 81 0.28 -12.80 10.39
N ARG A 82 -0.67 -12.04 10.96
CA ARG A 82 -1.86 -12.58 11.63
C ARG A 82 -3.12 -11.95 11.06
N ALA A 83 -4.16 -12.78 10.89
CA ALA A 83 -5.50 -12.33 10.54
C ALA A 83 -6.36 -12.30 11.81
N GLN A 84 -6.63 -11.10 12.31
CA GLN A 84 -7.29 -10.84 13.59
C GLN A 84 -8.62 -10.15 13.40
N GLY A 85 -9.71 -10.70 13.92
CA GLY A 85 -11.03 -10.11 13.77
C GLY A 85 -12.16 -11.02 14.11
N LEU A 86 -13.21 -10.94 13.32
CA LEU A 86 -14.46 -11.66 13.53
C LEU A 86 -14.90 -12.35 12.25
N HIS A 87 -15.58 -13.49 12.43
CA HIS A 87 -16.45 -14.03 11.40
C HIS A 87 -17.81 -14.41 11.99
N MET A 88 -18.85 -14.17 11.22
CA MET A 88 -20.23 -14.30 11.67
C MET A 88 -21.05 -15.06 10.64
N GLN A 89 -21.89 -15.97 11.12
CA GLN A 89 -22.84 -16.71 10.29
C GLN A 89 -24.07 -15.82 10.01
N SER A 90 -24.16 -15.31 8.79
CA SER A 90 -25.22 -14.40 8.34
C SER A 90 -25.87 -14.83 7.02
N GLY A 91 -26.07 -16.15 6.85
CA GLY A 91 -26.41 -16.82 5.60
C GLY A 91 -25.24 -17.69 5.19
N ASP A 92 -24.13 -17.09 4.81
CA ASP A 92 -22.79 -17.68 4.79
C ASP A 92 -21.92 -17.04 5.87
N TRP A 93 -20.74 -17.62 6.13
CA TRP A 93 -19.77 -17.03 7.05
C TRP A 93 -19.21 -15.73 6.46
N HIS A 94 -19.58 -14.60 7.04
CA HIS A 94 -19.01 -13.30 6.71
C HIS A 94 -17.78 -13.05 7.58
N ASN A 95 -16.65 -12.74 6.93
CA ASN A 95 -15.38 -12.43 7.59
C ASN A 95 -15.14 -10.93 7.58
N SER A 96 -14.68 -10.41 8.71
CA SER A 96 -14.18 -9.03 8.85
C SER A 96 -12.98 -9.07 9.78
N PHE A 97 -11.78 -8.86 9.23
CA PHE A 97 -10.54 -8.98 9.97
C PHE A 97 -9.43 -8.08 9.43
N THR A 98 -8.41 -7.90 10.23
CA THR A 98 -7.19 -7.18 9.89
C THR A 98 -6.05 -8.18 9.69
N ILE A 99 -5.35 -8.11 8.58
CA ILE A 99 -4.04 -8.74 8.42
C ILE A 99 -3.00 -7.78 8.98
N ALA A 100 -2.34 -8.16 10.07
CA ALA A 100 -1.24 -7.43 10.69
C ALA A 100 0.08 -8.13 10.31
N PHE A 101 0.96 -7.43 9.61
CA PHE A 101 2.24 -7.99 9.16
C PHE A 101 3.27 -7.98 10.29
N GLU A 102 4.03 -9.08 10.41
CA GLU A 102 5.07 -9.29 11.42
C GLU A 102 6.49 -9.31 10.81
N ILE A 103 6.61 -9.25 9.47
CA ILE A 103 7.89 -9.27 8.75
C ILE A 103 8.52 -7.88 8.67
N ASP A 104 9.84 -7.84 8.61
CA ASP A 104 10.58 -6.60 8.35
C ASP A 104 10.15 -5.98 7.01
N GLY A 105 10.11 -4.66 6.97
CA GLY A 105 9.66 -3.90 5.79
C GLY A 105 8.15 -3.64 5.74
N LEU A 106 7.30 -4.51 6.34
CA LEU A 106 5.85 -4.29 6.48
C LEU A 106 5.38 -4.30 7.94
N LYS A 107 6.29 -4.42 8.89
CA LYS A 107 5.98 -4.37 10.33
C LYS A 107 5.17 -3.11 10.64
N ASP A 108 4.17 -3.25 11.51
CA ASP A 108 3.23 -2.18 11.87
C ASP A 108 2.31 -1.70 10.74
N SER A 109 2.32 -2.39 9.60
CA SER A 109 1.39 -2.15 8.49
C SER A 109 0.28 -3.20 8.50
N THR A 110 -0.92 -2.77 8.11
CA THR A 110 -2.09 -3.67 8.10
C THR A 110 -2.89 -3.56 6.82
N LEU A 111 -3.65 -4.64 6.52
CA LEU A 111 -4.74 -4.64 5.54
C LEU A 111 -6.05 -4.96 6.23
N GLN A 112 -7.11 -4.18 5.98
CA GLN A 112 -8.48 -4.46 6.40
C GLN A 112 -9.16 -5.30 5.34
N VAL A 113 -9.72 -6.44 5.75
CA VAL A 113 -10.26 -7.47 4.85
C VAL A 113 -11.70 -7.80 5.20
N MET A 114 -12.54 -7.87 4.18
CA MET A 114 -13.95 -8.26 4.31
C MET A 114 -14.37 -9.23 3.21
N GLY A 115 -15.32 -10.11 3.52
CA GLY A 115 -15.94 -10.98 2.51
C GLY A 115 -16.44 -12.30 3.06
N LEU A 116 -16.96 -13.13 2.18
CA LEU A 116 -17.55 -14.42 2.54
C LEU A 116 -16.48 -15.51 2.79
N GLY A 117 -16.84 -16.52 3.55
CA GLY A 117 -16.01 -17.70 3.81
C GLY A 117 -15.64 -18.48 2.56
N VAL A 118 -14.82 -19.53 2.75
CA VAL A 118 -14.22 -20.30 1.64
C VAL A 118 -15.23 -21.28 1.00
N ASP A 119 -16.25 -21.72 1.77
CA ASP A 119 -17.00 -22.93 1.42
C ASP A 119 -17.99 -22.76 0.26
N LYS A 120 -18.38 -21.53 -0.05
CA LYS A 120 -19.32 -21.24 -1.15
C LYS A 120 -19.11 -19.84 -1.71
N GLY A 121 -18.95 -19.68 -3.00
CA GLY A 121 -18.92 -18.39 -3.66
C GLY A 121 -17.56 -18.00 -4.22
N THR A 122 -17.33 -16.70 -4.37
CA THR A 122 -16.08 -16.19 -4.91
C THR A 122 -14.91 -16.57 -4.00
N ASN A 123 -13.86 -17.11 -4.60
CA ASN A 123 -12.64 -17.44 -3.87
C ASN A 123 -11.83 -16.16 -3.54
N GLN A 124 -12.52 -15.05 -3.24
CA GLN A 124 -11.89 -13.77 -2.97
C GLN A 124 -12.44 -13.12 -1.69
N TRP A 125 -11.55 -12.43 -0.99
CA TRP A 125 -11.88 -11.40 -0.01
C TRP A 125 -11.47 -10.03 -0.55
N SER A 126 -12.24 -9.00 -0.21
CA SER A 126 -11.91 -7.61 -0.56
C SER A 126 -10.95 -7.01 0.45
N ILE A 127 -9.94 -6.29 -0.02
CA ILE A 127 -9.13 -5.38 0.79
C ILE A 127 -9.81 -4.02 0.72
N VAL A 128 -10.34 -3.55 1.86
CA VAL A 128 -11.15 -2.33 1.96
C VAL A 128 -10.39 -1.17 2.59
N GLY A 129 -9.17 -1.40 3.04
CA GLY A 129 -8.31 -0.38 3.63
C GLY A 129 -6.94 -0.94 4.02
N GLY A 130 -6.07 -0.04 4.47
CA GLY A 130 -4.76 -0.37 5.00
C GLY A 130 -4.21 0.74 5.90
N THR A 131 -3.21 0.41 6.72
CA THR A 131 -2.50 1.34 7.59
C THR A 131 -0.99 1.20 7.44
N GLY A 132 -0.24 2.10 8.05
CA GLY A 132 1.22 2.12 7.95
C GLY A 132 1.66 2.37 6.51
N GLN A 133 2.59 1.57 6.01
CA GLN A 133 3.06 1.68 4.63
C GLN A 133 1.97 1.36 3.60
N LEU A 134 0.90 0.64 4.01
CA LEU A 134 -0.22 0.23 3.17
C LEU A 134 -1.44 1.16 3.29
N THR A 135 -1.23 2.40 3.75
CA THR A 135 -2.30 3.40 3.85
C THR A 135 -3.02 3.57 2.52
N PHE A 136 -4.36 3.68 2.55
CA PHE A 136 -5.24 3.72 1.38
C PHE A 136 -5.23 2.45 0.52
N ALA A 137 -4.79 1.31 1.03
CA ALA A 137 -4.80 0.06 0.28
C ALA A 137 -6.23 -0.35 -0.12
N GLN A 138 -6.37 -0.78 -1.36
CA GLN A 138 -7.56 -1.39 -1.93
C GLN A 138 -7.16 -2.54 -2.85
N GLY A 139 -7.94 -3.60 -2.86
CA GLY A 139 -7.61 -4.76 -3.69
C GLY A 139 -8.39 -6.01 -3.31
N PHE A 140 -7.78 -7.15 -3.50
CA PHE A 140 -8.41 -8.41 -3.19
C PHE A 140 -7.37 -9.47 -2.77
N ILE A 141 -7.85 -10.51 -2.12
CA ILE A 141 -7.10 -11.70 -1.76
C ILE A 141 -7.78 -12.88 -2.44
N ASN A 142 -7.09 -13.55 -3.33
CA ASN A 142 -7.50 -14.87 -3.81
C ASN A 142 -7.25 -15.87 -2.70
N LYS A 143 -8.22 -16.74 -2.44
CA LYS A 143 -8.14 -17.77 -1.41
C LYS A 143 -8.55 -19.11 -1.97
N LYS A 144 -7.84 -20.14 -1.57
CA LYS A 144 -8.09 -21.52 -1.98
C LYS A 144 -7.83 -22.46 -0.82
N LEU A 145 -8.75 -23.39 -0.58
CA LEU A 145 -8.50 -24.45 0.38
C LEU A 145 -7.31 -25.28 -0.11
N HIS A 146 -6.20 -25.20 0.62
CA HIS A 146 -5.00 -25.97 0.33
C HIS A 146 -5.11 -27.38 0.91
N LYS A 147 -5.47 -27.48 2.19
CA LYS A 147 -5.52 -28.77 2.89
C LYS A 147 -6.43 -28.71 4.11
N VAL A 148 -7.14 -29.81 4.36
CA VAL A 148 -7.80 -30.06 5.65
C VAL A 148 -6.84 -30.86 6.52
N ILE A 149 -6.64 -30.42 7.75
CA ILE A 149 -5.79 -31.06 8.76
C ILE A 149 -6.60 -31.40 10.01
N ASN A 150 -6.04 -32.18 10.92
CA ASN A 150 -6.77 -32.63 12.11
C ASN A 150 -7.28 -31.49 12.99
N THR A 151 -6.55 -30.36 13.05
CA THR A 151 -6.87 -29.19 13.85
C THR A 151 -7.74 -28.16 13.11
N GLY A 152 -7.84 -28.24 11.78
CA GLY A 152 -8.55 -27.22 11.01
C GLY A 152 -8.27 -27.25 9.52
N ASN A 153 -8.17 -26.06 8.94
CA ASN A 153 -7.94 -25.85 7.52
C ASN A 153 -6.66 -25.02 7.28
N VAL A 154 -5.95 -25.35 6.22
CA VAL A 154 -4.89 -24.51 5.64
C VAL A 154 -5.43 -23.90 4.35
N ILE A 155 -5.41 -22.59 4.26
CA ILE A 155 -5.93 -21.81 3.14
C ILE A 155 -4.78 -21.08 2.48
N GLU A 156 -4.57 -21.32 1.20
CA GLU A 156 -3.60 -20.60 0.36
C GLU A 156 -4.15 -19.23 -0.01
N LEU A 157 -3.31 -18.22 0.09
CA LEU A 157 -3.67 -16.82 -0.15
C LEU A 157 -2.70 -16.19 -1.16
N ASP A 158 -3.27 -15.48 -2.15
CA ASP A 158 -2.55 -14.55 -3.01
C ASP A 158 -3.14 -13.15 -2.81
N ILE A 159 -2.32 -12.21 -2.40
CA ILE A 159 -2.71 -10.83 -2.09
C ILE A 159 -2.33 -9.92 -3.24
N TYR A 160 -3.30 -9.13 -3.69
CA TYR A 160 -3.11 -8.04 -4.62
C TYR A 160 -3.72 -6.76 -4.06
N ALA A 161 -2.92 -5.71 -3.91
CA ALA A 161 -3.40 -4.43 -3.46
C ALA A 161 -2.72 -3.26 -4.18
N ILE A 162 -3.46 -2.19 -4.39
CA ILE A 162 -2.95 -0.88 -4.77
C ILE A 162 -3.05 0.01 -3.53
N PHE A 163 -1.98 0.72 -3.21
CA PHE A 163 -1.92 1.65 -2.10
C PHE A 163 -1.22 2.94 -2.50
N GLN A 164 -1.32 3.98 -1.66
CA GLN A 164 -0.78 5.29 -1.98
C GLN A 164 0.21 5.74 -0.90
N THR A 165 1.32 6.30 -1.34
CA THR A 165 2.25 7.00 -0.46
C THR A 165 2.24 8.50 -0.78
N LYS A 166 2.24 9.31 0.27
CA LYS A 166 2.32 10.76 0.14
C LYS A 166 3.79 11.16 0.02
N TYR A 167 4.12 11.91 -1.02
CA TYR A 167 5.40 12.60 -1.11
C TYR A 167 5.20 14.08 -0.86
N THR A 168 6.09 14.65 -0.08
CA THR A 168 6.23 16.09 0.04
C THR A 168 7.57 16.47 -0.57
N PHE A 169 7.54 17.29 -1.60
CA PHE A 169 8.77 17.83 -2.18
C PHE A 169 9.26 18.98 -1.32
N THR A 170 10.51 18.90 -0.91
CA THR A 170 11.20 20.02 -0.30
C THR A 170 11.98 20.71 -1.40
N ARG A 171 11.66 21.96 -1.67
CA ARG A 171 12.45 22.80 -2.54
C ARG A 171 13.62 23.37 -1.74
N ASP A 172 14.83 23.06 -2.15
CA ASP A 172 16.04 23.62 -1.57
C ASP A 172 16.68 24.57 -2.60
N GLY A 173 16.39 25.83 -2.47
CA GLY A 173 16.93 26.83 -3.37
C GLY A 173 16.05 28.09 -3.46
N PRO A 174 16.43 29.06 -4.28
CA PRO A 174 17.57 29.03 -5.21
C PRO A 174 18.92 29.11 -4.51
N LYS A 175 19.91 28.42 -5.06
CA LYS A 175 21.33 28.53 -4.68
C LYS A 175 22.02 29.34 -5.74
N GLY A 176 22.78 30.37 -5.33
CA GLY A 176 23.54 31.24 -6.23
C GLY A 176 23.16 32.71 -6.12
N GLY A 177 23.38 33.50 -7.17
CA GLY A 177 23.12 34.94 -7.20
C GLY A 177 21.62 35.28 -7.25
N ASN A 178 21.30 36.54 -6.97
CA ASN A 178 19.92 37.05 -6.96
C ASN A 178 19.39 37.46 -8.36
N ALA A 179 20.21 37.34 -9.41
CA ALA A 179 19.82 37.63 -10.78
C ALA A 179 19.24 36.40 -11.47
N GLY A 180 18.26 36.61 -12.33
CA GLY A 180 17.60 35.58 -13.09
C GLY A 180 16.19 35.28 -12.63
N GLN A 181 15.52 34.33 -13.32
CA GLN A 181 14.20 33.88 -12.99
C GLN A 181 14.22 32.39 -12.64
N ALA A 182 13.50 32.02 -11.58
CA ALA A 182 13.30 30.60 -11.25
C ALA A 182 12.62 29.89 -12.42
N ARG A 183 13.10 28.70 -12.75
CA ARG A 183 12.53 27.82 -13.76
C ARG A 183 12.06 26.56 -13.06
N GLU A 184 10.80 26.22 -13.25
CA GLU A 184 10.18 25.05 -12.70
C GLU A 184 9.96 24.02 -13.81
N PRO A 185 10.15 22.72 -13.56
CA PRO A 185 9.79 21.70 -14.51
C PRO A 185 8.28 21.71 -14.74
N LYS A 186 7.85 21.51 -15.98
CA LYS A 186 6.43 21.42 -16.33
C LYS A 186 5.76 20.19 -15.74
N TYR A 187 6.51 19.11 -15.62
CA TYR A 187 6.07 17.84 -15.05
C TYR A 187 6.93 17.49 -13.85
N GLU A 188 6.33 16.90 -12.85
CA GLU A 188 7.00 16.61 -11.59
C GLU A 188 8.07 15.52 -11.76
N PRO A 189 9.35 15.81 -11.44
CA PRO A 189 10.43 14.85 -11.60
C PRO A 189 10.36 13.78 -10.51
N HIS A 190 10.36 12.51 -10.91
CA HIS A 190 10.51 11.37 -10.02
C HIS A 190 11.97 10.88 -9.96
N ARG A 191 12.66 10.92 -11.09
CA ARG A 191 14.06 10.53 -11.19
C ARG A 191 14.75 11.37 -12.25
N LEU A 192 15.88 11.98 -11.88
CA LEU A 192 16.76 12.62 -12.84
C LEU A 192 17.40 11.56 -13.74
N GLU A 193 17.40 11.77 -15.04
CA GLU A 193 17.96 10.82 -16.01
C GLU A 193 19.26 11.35 -16.63
N SER A 194 19.26 12.61 -17.04
CA SER A 194 20.48 13.23 -17.57
C SER A 194 20.52 14.71 -17.28
N ILE A 195 21.74 15.25 -17.17
CA ILE A 195 22.03 16.69 -17.19
C ILE A 195 23.00 16.93 -18.33
N LYS A 196 22.71 17.92 -19.15
CA LYS A 196 23.57 18.42 -20.22
C LYS A 196 23.95 19.87 -19.89
N ILE A 197 25.24 20.13 -19.86
CA ILE A 197 25.80 21.43 -19.56
C ILE A 197 26.61 21.88 -20.78
N SER A 198 26.31 23.09 -21.30
CA SER A 198 27.14 23.74 -22.30
C SER A 198 28.09 24.70 -21.59
N HIS A 199 29.36 24.56 -21.83
CA HIS A 199 30.40 25.29 -21.14
C HIS A 199 31.61 25.64 -22.01
N GLY A 200 32.39 26.58 -21.57
CA GLY A 200 33.72 26.95 -21.96
C GLY A 200 34.40 27.48 -20.72
N ASP A 201 34.84 28.77 -20.73
CA ASP A 201 35.32 29.43 -19.52
C ASP A 201 34.22 29.65 -18.48
N LEU A 202 32.98 29.64 -18.93
CA LEU A 202 31.77 29.78 -18.10
C LEU A 202 30.76 28.69 -18.46
N ILE A 203 29.72 28.51 -17.62
CA ILE A 203 28.54 27.73 -17.95
C ILE A 203 27.61 28.61 -18.79
N TYR A 204 27.36 28.19 -20.04
CA TYR A 204 26.50 28.92 -20.97
C TYR A 204 25.06 28.48 -20.91
N SER A 205 24.79 27.18 -20.75
CA SER A 205 23.42 26.67 -20.62
C SER A 205 23.35 25.34 -19.89
N ILE A 206 22.14 25.06 -19.37
CA ILE A 206 21.79 23.81 -18.73
C ILE A 206 20.50 23.27 -19.36
N GLU A 207 20.50 21.98 -19.65
CA GLU A 207 19.33 21.17 -20.03
C GLU A 207 19.34 19.89 -19.18
N TYR A 208 18.19 19.40 -18.75
CA TYR A 208 18.15 18.11 -18.09
C TYR A 208 16.93 17.30 -18.54
N SER A 209 17.01 15.98 -18.41
CA SER A 209 15.86 15.11 -18.56
C SER A 209 15.57 14.37 -17.26
N HIS A 210 14.29 14.15 -17.04
CA HIS A 210 13.78 13.39 -15.89
C HIS A 210 12.68 12.45 -16.32
N ILE A 211 12.45 11.43 -15.52
CA ILE A 211 11.32 10.51 -15.62
C ILE A 211 10.28 10.97 -14.60
N ASP A 212 9.03 11.08 -15.01
CA ASP A 212 7.92 11.34 -14.09
C ASP A 212 7.48 10.07 -13.35
N GLN A 213 6.50 10.21 -12.47
CA GLN A 213 5.94 9.10 -11.69
C GLN A 213 5.25 8.01 -12.55
N TYR A 214 4.94 8.30 -13.82
CA TYR A 214 4.32 7.36 -14.76
C TYR A 214 5.33 6.68 -15.66
N GLY A 215 6.63 6.97 -15.48
CA GLY A 215 7.70 6.42 -16.31
C GLY A 215 7.93 7.18 -17.61
N THR A 216 7.28 8.34 -17.81
CA THR A 216 7.42 9.16 -19.01
C THR A 216 8.65 10.06 -18.89
N LYS A 217 9.47 10.09 -19.95
CA LYS A 217 10.64 10.97 -20.03
C LYS A 217 10.22 12.37 -20.46
N HIS A 218 10.70 13.36 -19.72
CA HIS A 218 10.56 14.78 -20.01
C HIS A 218 11.95 15.43 -20.13
N THR A 219 12.06 16.40 -21.02
CA THR A 219 13.28 17.20 -21.18
C THR A 219 12.94 18.65 -20.90
N GLU A 220 13.72 19.28 -20.03
CA GLU A 220 13.54 20.64 -19.57
C GLU A 220 14.75 21.49 -19.92
N GLY A 221 14.52 22.70 -20.38
CA GLY A 221 15.55 23.60 -20.89
C GLY A 221 15.47 23.70 -22.43
N ARG A 222 16.44 24.10 -23.12
CA ARG A 222 17.78 24.62 -22.77
C ARG A 222 17.65 26.01 -22.15
N TRP A 223 18.21 26.23 -20.97
CA TRP A 223 18.23 27.53 -20.30
C TRP A 223 19.63 28.13 -20.41
N GLY A 224 19.74 29.33 -21.00
CA GLY A 224 21.01 30.04 -21.23
C GLY A 224 21.30 30.24 -22.70
N GLY A 225 22.58 30.50 -23.01
CA GLY A 225 23.10 30.76 -24.34
C GLY A 225 23.27 29.50 -25.20
N THR A 226 23.66 29.69 -26.45
CA THR A 226 23.92 28.62 -27.42
C THR A 226 25.39 28.33 -27.64
N GLU A 227 26.27 29.03 -26.96
CA GLU A 227 27.72 28.92 -27.08
C GLU A 227 28.28 27.76 -26.25
N GLY A 228 29.54 27.38 -26.52
CA GLY A 228 30.30 26.40 -25.74
C GLY A 228 30.21 24.98 -26.25
N SER A 229 30.91 24.10 -25.55
CA SER A 229 30.91 22.66 -25.78
C SER A 229 29.94 21.98 -24.82
N ASP A 230 29.23 20.99 -25.30
CA ASP A 230 28.25 20.22 -24.49
C ASP A 230 28.92 19.06 -23.75
N THR A 231 28.69 18.97 -22.47
CA THR A 231 29.02 17.79 -21.65
C THR A 231 27.74 17.22 -21.06
N SER A 232 27.51 15.93 -21.19
CA SER A 232 26.33 15.25 -20.65
C SER A 232 26.74 14.27 -19.58
N VAL A 233 26.00 14.29 -18.45
CA VAL A 233 26.09 13.27 -17.40
C VAL A 233 24.76 12.51 -17.39
N VAL A 234 24.83 11.19 -17.53
CA VAL A 234 23.67 10.32 -17.49
C VAL A 234 23.64 9.62 -16.12
N SER A 235 22.52 9.68 -15.43
CA SER A 235 22.32 8.88 -14.23
C SER A 235 22.27 7.41 -14.61
N LYS A 236 23.15 6.60 -14.04
CA LYS A 236 22.99 5.14 -14.12
C LYS A 236 21.90 4.74 -13.15
N SER A 237 20.85 4.11 -13.65
CA SER A 237 19.79 3.43 -12.87
C SER A 237 20.34 2.23 -12.12
#